data_72f823b39816ca5edb2f428ae2788b98
#
_entry.id   72f823b39816ca5edb2f428ae2788b98
#
_cell.length_a   1.000
_cell.length_b   1.000
_cell.length_c   1.000
_cell.angle_alpha   90.00
_cell.angle_beta   90.00
_cell.angle_gamma   90.00
#
_symmetry.space_group_name_H-M   'P 1'
#
loop_
_entity.id
_entity.type
_entity.pdbx_description
1 polymer ?
#
loop_
_entity_poly.entity_id
_entity_poly.type
_entity_poly.pdbx_seq_one_letter_code
_entity_poly.pdbx_strand_id
1 'polypeptide(L)'
;MKVLVVGSGGRCHAIVEALSKSPQVEKIFCAPGNAGIAALAECVAIKETSVEELKEFALANNIELTVAGPEVALEAGIADEVGRAHV
;
A
#
# COMPACT_ATOMS: atom_id res chain seq x y z
N MET A 1 2.02 -11.12 -8.19
CA MET A 1 0.99 -10.31 -7.52
C MET A 1 1.51 -8.90 -7.27
N LYS A 2 0.74 -7.92 -7.62
CA LYS A 2 1.08 -6.52 -7.35
C LYS A 2 0.37 -6.07 -6.09
N VAL A 3 1.10 -5.43 -5.21
CA VAL A 3 0.59 -5.05 -3.89
C VAL A 3 0.74 -3.55 -3.67
N LEU A 4 -0.28 -2.94 -3.09
CA LEU A 4 -0.24 -1.54 -2.67
C LEU A 4 -0.29 -1.49 -1.15
N VAL A 5 0.71 -0.86 -0.55
CA VAL A 5 0.72 -0.64 0.90
C VAL A 5 0.42 0.83 1.15
N VAL A 6 -0.59 1.10 1.97
CA VAL A 6 -1.02 2.46 2.26
C VAL A 6 -0.49 2.88 3.62
N GLY A 7 0.35 3.90 3.64
CA GLY A 7 0.92 4.42 4.86
C GLY A 7 2.36 4.85 4.67
N SER A 8 2.99 5.31 5.75
CA SER A 8 4.34 5.84 5.68
C SER A 8 5.18 5.57 6.92
N GLY A 9 4.62 4.95 7.94
CA GLY A 9 5.31 4.75 9.21
C GLY A 9 6.16 3.50 9.26
N GLY A 10 6.75 3.27 10.43
CA GLY A 10 7.60 2.09 10.65
C GLY A 10 6.89 0.77 10.46
N ARG A 11 5.60 0.71 10.78
CA ARG A 11 4.82 -0.50 10.55
C ARG A 11 4.67 -0.79 9.08
N CYS A 12 4.47 0.25 8.28
CA CYS A 12 4.38 0.08 6.84
C CYS A 12 5.71 -0.39 6.27
N HIS A 13 6.82 0.12 6.81
CA HIS A 13 8.13 -0.34 6.38
C HIS A 13 8.31 -1.83 6.68
N ALA A 14 7.89 -2.27 7.85
CA ALA A 14 7.99 -3.68 8.22
C ALA A 14 7.14 -4.56 7.32
N ILE A 15 5.95 -4.10 6.97
CA ILE A 15 5.07 -4.82 6.07
C ILE A 15 5.69 -4.93 4.68
N VAL A 16 6.23 -3.83 4.17
CA VAL A 16 6.87 -3.82 2.87
C VAL A 16 8.07 -4.77 2.85
N GLU A 17 8.85 -4.76 3.92
CA GLU A 17 10.00 -5.64 4.02
C GLU A 17 9.58 -7.11 3.98
N ALA A 18 8.53 -7.45 4.71
CA ALA A 18 8.02 -8.81 4.71
C ALA A 18 7.51 -9.22 3.34
N LEU A 19 6.78 -8.32 2.68
CA LEU A 19 6.25 -8.59 1.35
C LEU A 19 7.37 -8.75 0.32
N SER A 20 8.44 -7.99 0.47
CA SER A 20 9.54 -8.05 -0.49
C SER A 20 10.23 -9.42 -0.51
N LYS A 21 10.05 -10.19 0.54
CA LYS A 21 10.64 -11.52 0.63
C LYS A 21 9.73 -12.62 0.09
N SER A 22 8.49 -12.27 -0.26
CA SER A 22 7.54 -13.26 -0.76
C SER A 22 7.75 -13.50 -2.24
N PRO A 23 7.90 -14.76 -2.67
CA PRO A 23 8.08 -15.05 -4.09
C PRO A 23 6.81 -14.79 -4.91
N GLN A 24 5.66 -14.62 -4.26
CA GLN A 24 4.42 -14.35 -4.97
C GLN A 24 4.21 -12.87 -5.26
N VAL A 25 4.99 -12.00 -4.62
CA VAL A 25 4.87 -10.56 -4.81
C VAL A 25 5.88 -10.12 -5.85
N GLU A 26 5.39 -9.65 -6.99
CA GLU A 26 6.28 -9.21 -8.08
C GLU A 26 6.56 -7.72 -8.01
N LYS A 27 5.65 -6.93 -7.44
CA LYS A 27 5.81 -5.48 -7.36
C LYS A 27 5.10 -4.94 -6.15
N ILE A 28 5.75 -4.03 -5.43
CA ILE A 28 5.18 -3.38 -4.27
C ILE A 28 5.16 -1.87 -4.50
N PHE A 29 4.00 -1.27 -4.30
CA PHE A 29 3.86 0.19 -4.30
C PHE A 29 3.53 0.59 -2.87
N CYS A 30 3.96 1.77 -2.46
CA CYS A 30 3.63 2.30 -1.14
C CYS A 30 3.20 3.75 -1.28
N ALA A 31 2.09 4.11 -0.69
CA ALA A 31 1.54 5.46 -0.80
C ALA A 31 1.26 6.01 0.59
N PRO A 32 1.88 7.09 1.01
CA PRO A 32 2.95 7.81 0.33
C PRO A 32 4.34 7.22 0.52
N GLY A 33 4.51 6.34 1.52
CA GLY A 33 5.80 5.76 1.80
C GLY A 33 6.77 6.74 2.44
N ASN A 34 8.02 6.34 2.50
CA ASN A 34 9.10 7.18 3.00
C ASN A 34 10.42 6.74 2.38
N ALA A 35 11.50 7.44 2.72
CA ALA A 35 12.80 7.17 2.12
C ALA A 35 13.31 5.74 2.37
N GLY A 36 13.06 5.20 3.55
CA GLY A 36 13.44 3.83 3.86
C GLY A 36 12.66 2.82 3.06
N ILE A 37 11.37 3.07 2.91
CA ILE A 37 10.49 2.20 2.13
C ILE A 37 10.86 2.25 0.64
N ALA A 38 11.33 3.40 0.17
CA ALA A 38 11.68 3.57 -1.23
C ALA A 38 12.78 2.61 -1.69
N ALA A 39 13.56 2.08 -0.77
CA ALA A 39 14.59 1.11 -1.10
C ALA A 39 13.99 -0.25 -1.46
N LEU A 40 12.76 -0.52 -1.03
CA LEU A 40 12.13 -1.81 -1.20
C LEU A 40 10.89 -1.77 -2.09
N ALA A 41 10.29 -0.59 -2.24
CA ALA A 41 9.03 -0.45 -2.98
C ALA A 41 9.02 0.86 -3.73
N GLU A 42 8.12 0.97 -4.68
CA GLU A 42 7.96 2.23 -5.41
C GLU A 42 7.00 3.11 -4.62
N CYS A 43 7.49 4.25 -4.12
CA CYS A 43 6.66 5.16 -3.38
C CYS A 43 5.86 6.04 -4.33
N VAL A 44 4.58 6.19 -4.06
CA VAL A 44 3.65 6.93 -4.91
C VAL A 44 3.18 8.15 -4.12
N ALA A 45 3.18 9.31 -4.75
CA ALA A 45 2.82 10.56 -4.08
C ALA A 45 1.31 10.72 -3.93
N ILE A 46 0.71 9.81 -3.19
CA ILE A 46 -0.71 9.86 -2.86
C ILE A 46 -0.83 9.77 -1.36
N LYS A 47 -1.58 10.69 -0.77
CA LYS A 47 -1.78 10.69 0.68
C LYS A 47 -2.62 9.49 1.09
N GLU A 48 -2.37 8.96 2.28
CA GLU A 48 -3.10 7.81 2.78
C GLU A 48 -4.58 8.09 3.00
N THR A 49 -4.97 9.38 3.08
CA THR A 49 -6.36 9.77 3.23
C THR A 49 -7.06 10.06 1.90
N SER A 50 -6.32 10.05 0.80
CA SER A 50 -6.88 10.33 -0.52
C SER A 50 -7.46 9.05 -1.12
N VAL A 51 -8.60 8.63 -0.58
CA VAL A 51 -9.22 7.35 -0.93
C VAL A 51 -9.50 7.20 -2.42
N GLU A 52 -10.03 8.26 -3.03
CA GLU A 52 -10.35 8.21 -4.45
C GLU A 52 -9.12 8.02 -5.33
N GLU A 53 -8.05 8.73 -5.01
CA GLU A 53 -6.81 8.60 -5.75
C GLU A 53 -6.20 7.21 -5.59
N LEU A 54 -6.26 6.67 -4.36
CA LEU A 54 -5.75 5.34 -4.11
C LEU A 54 -6.52 4.29 -4.88
N LYS A 55 -7.84 4.47 -4.95
CA LYS A 55 -8.70 3.56 -5.68
C LYS A 55 -8.37 3.59 -7.17
N GLU A 56 -8.24 4.78 -7.73
CA GLU A 56 -7.89 4.92 -9.13
C GLU A 56 -6.52 4.32 -9.44
N PHE A 57 -5.56 4.55 -8.55
CA PHE A 57 -4.24 4.00 -8.72
C PHE A 57 -4.28 2.47 -8.73
N ALA A 58 -5.03 1.89 -7.79
CA ALA A 58 -5.13 0.45 -7.69
C ALA A 58 -5.74 -0.16 -8.94
N LEU A 59 -6.75 0.48 -9.48
CA LEU A 59 -7.39 -0.01 -10.70
C LEU A 59 -6.47 0.14 -11.92
N ALA A 60 -5.80 1.26 -12.01
CA ALA A 60 -4.93 1.54 -13.15
C ALA A 60 -3.71 0.63 -13.20
N ASN A 61 -3.25 0.17 -12.05
CA ASN A 61 -2.04 -0.63 -11.96
C ASN A 61 -2.29 -2.10 -11.65
N ASN A 62 -3.55 -2.52 -11.74
CA ASN A 62 -3.92 -3.91 -11.52
C ASN A 62 -3.46 -4.44 -10.17
N ILE A 63 -3.67 -3.65 -9.13
CA ILE A 63 -3.30 -4.04 -7.78
C ILE A 63 -4.21 -5.17 -7.32
N GLU A 64 -3.61 -6.25 -6.86
CA GLU A 64 -4.35 -7.43 -6.44
C GLU A 64 -4.58 -7.48 -4.94
N LEU A 65 -3.71 -6.84 -4.18
CA LEU A 65 -3.81 -6.82 -2.73
C LEU A 65 -3.49 -5.42 -2.23
N THR A 66 -4.35 -4.86 -1.40
CA THR A 66 -4.11 -3.58 -0.75
C THR A 66 -3.99 -3.80 0.74
N VAL A 67 -2.87 -3.35 1.30
CA VAL A 67 -2.60 -3.46 2.73
C VAL A 67 -2.56 -2.06 3.32
N ALA A 68 -3.33 -1.80 4.35
CA ALA A 68 -3.35 -0.51 5.00
C ALA A 68 -2.92 -0.63 6.45
N GLY A 69 -2.21 0.37 6.94
CA GLY A 69 -1.86 0.42 8.34
C GLY A 69 -3.13 0.52 9.18
N PRO A 70 -3.11 0.01 10.41
CA PRO A 70 -4.33 -0.04 11.22
C PRO A 70 -5.04 1.29 11.39
N GLU A 71 -4.28 2.35 11.63
CA GLU A 71 -4.86 3.66 11.83
C GLU A 71 -5.46 4.22 10.54
N VAL A 72 -4.85 3.94 9.41
CA VAL A 72 -5.31 4.44 8.13
C VAL A 72 -6.58 3.71 7.69
N ALA A 73 -6.58 2.41 7.82
CA ALA A 73 -7.70 1.60 7.37
C ALA A 73 -8.99 1.96 8.09
N LEU A 74 -8.89 2.20 9.39
CA LEU A 74 -10.07 2.49 10.19
C LEU A 74 -10.61 3.89 9.94
N GLU A 75 -9.72 4.85 9.79
CA GLU A 75 -10.15 6.22 9.65
C GLU A 75 -10.62 6.59 8.25
N ALA A 76 -10.00 6.05 7.25
CA ALA A 76 -10.31 6.43 5.89
C ALA A 76 -11.15 5.41 5.13
N GLY A 77 -11.41 4.27 5.69
CA GLY A 77 -12.17 3.24 5.00
C GLY A 77 -11.51 2.73 3.75
N ILE A 78 -10.20 2.84 3.68
CA ILE A 78 -9.46 2.53 2.47
C ILE A 78 -9.62 1.08 2.06
N ALA A 79 -9.65 0.19 3.01
CA ALA A 79 -9.79 -1.23 2.70
C ALA A 79 -11.09 -1.53 1.96
N ASP A 80 -12.17 -0.85 2.32
CA ASP A 80 -13.46 -1.05 1.66
C ASP A 80 -13.50 -0.44 0.28
N GLU A 81 -12.87 0.74 0.13
CA GLU A 81 -12.93 1.46 -1.13
C GLU A 81 -11.97 0.93 -2.18
N VAL A 82 -10.77 0.60 -1.76
CA VAL A 82 -9.74 0.19 -2.67
C VAL A 82 -9.63 -1.29 -2.77
N GLY A 83 -9.93 -2.00 -1.70
CA GLY A 83 -9.61 -3.26 -1.65
C GLY A 83 -10.25 -4.34 -1.68
N ARG A 84 -9.58 -5.03 -1.70
CA ARG A 84 -9.69 -6.19 -1.77
C ARG A 84 -9.18 -6.89 -0.64
N ALA A 85 -8.16 -7.06 -0.33
CA ALA A 85 -7.68 -7.76 0.82
C ALA A 85 -6.84 -6.85 1.61
N HIS A 86 -6.76 -7.02 2.85
CA HIS A 86 -6.06 -6.13 3.71
C HIS A 86 -5.69 -6.81 4.99
N VAL A 87 -4.88 -6.21 5.75
CA VAL A 87 -4.40 -6.78 6.99
C VAL A 87 -4.66 -5.83 8.13
#